data_ecbddd36fab1871bdfa37eac4f5c021b
#
_entry.id   ecbddd36fab1871bdfa37eac4f5c021b
#
_cell.length_a   1.000
_cell.length_b   1.000
_cell.length_c   1.000
_cell.angle_alpha   90.00
_cell.angle_beta   90.00
_cell.angle_gamma   90.00
#
_symmetry.space_group_name_H-M   'P 1'
#
loop_
_entity.id
_entity.type
_entity.pdbx_description
1 polymer ?
#
loop_
_entity_poly.entity_id
_entity_poly.type
_entity_poly.pdbx_seq_one_letter_code
_entity_poly.pdbx_strand_id
1 'polypeptide(L)'
;MKRSFITLYALAATALTAVAQPRFTSNTETYDFGQIEWKHPVTVQYSITNTGNQPLVLTDVEPDCACSVARWTKTPIAPGAKGVVDVTFDAEALGHFNKSVAIYSNAQPHLVYLKFNGEVVQEIKDFTKTHPYLIGQIRIDKNSLDFPDVQAGEKPVVHIGVVNLSDRPYEPVLMHLPPYLQTEVKPNVLQKGEKGVITVTLDSERLTDFGLTQASVYLARFSGDKVGDENEI
;
A
#
# COMPACT_ATOMS: atom_id res chain seq x y z
N MET A 1 40.89 73.72 -31.85
CA MET A 1 41.05 72.32 -32.33
C MET A 1 40.71 71.40 -31.17
N LYS A 2 39.45 70.79 -31.19
CA LYS A 2 38.99 69.87 -30.17
C LYS A 2 39.05 68.44 -30.76
N ARG A 3 39.91 67.63 -30.22
CA ARG A 3 39.97 66.17 -30.59
C ARG A 3 39.01 65.40 -29.74
N SER A 4 37.92 64.86 -30.34
CA SER A 4 37.01 63.90 -29.70
C SER A 4 37.61 62.49 -29.78
N PHE A 5 37.86 61.88 -28.65
CA PHE A 5 38.19 60.46 -28.53
C PHE A 5 36.89 59.68 -28.45
N ILE A 6 36.61 58.87 -29.47
CA ILE A 6 35.50 57.87 -29.44
C ILE A 6 36.08 56.59 -28.84
N THR A 7 35.68 56.28 -27.61
CA THR A 7 36.03 55.03 -26.94
C THR A 7 35.03 53.94 -27.38
N LEU A 8 35.51 53.01 -28.18
CA LEU A 8 34.71 51.85 -28.66
C LEU A 8 34.69 50.80 -27.53
N TYR A 9 33.57 50.65 -26.83
CA TYR A 9 33.36 49.53 -25.90
C TYR A 9 33.03 48.28 -26.68
N ALA A 10 33.97 47.33 -26.79
CA ALA A 10 33.72 45.98 -27.31
C ALA A 10 33.05 45.16 -26.22
N LEU A 11 31.74 44.92 -26.36
CA LEU A 11 30.95 44.03 -25.50
C LEU A 11 31.30 42.58 -25.86
N ALA A 12 32.19 41.96 -25.11
CA ALA A 12 32.49 40.53 -25.23
C ALA A 12 31.32 39.71 -24.70
N ALA A 13 30.44 39.24 -25.61
CA ALA A 13 29.41 38.26 -25.30
C ALA A 13 30.07 36.91 -25.05
N THR A 14 30.29 36.57 -23.76
CA THR A 14 30.63 35.19 -23.37
C THR A 14 29.44 34.30 -23.60
N ALA A 15 29.40 33.59 -24.75
CA ALA A 15 28.45 32.50 -24.96
C ALA A 15 28.72 31.41 -23.95
N LEU A 16 27.87 31.27 -22.92
CA LEU A 16 27.83 30.07 -22.09
C LEU A 16 27.48 28.91 -23.02
N THR A 17 28.46 28.10 -23.37
CA THR A 17 28.22 26.83 -24.04
C THR A 17 27.54 25.92 -23.02
N ALA A 18 26.22 25.84 -23.07
CA ALA A 18 25.48 24.81 -22.37
C ALA A 18 25.99 23.45 -22.86
N VAL A 19 26.72 22.72 -22.02
CA VAL A 19 27.17 21.37 -22.36
C VAL A 19 25.93 20.52 -22.54
N ALA A 20 25.68 20.14 -23.79
CA ALA A 20 24.56 19.29 -24.16
C ALA A 20 24.82 17.88 -23.62
N GLN A 21 24.03 17.44 -22.64
CA GLN A 21 24.18 16.13 -22.03
C GLN A 21 22.82 15.44 -21.95
N PRO A 22 22.75 14.14 -22.22
CA PRO A 22 21.56 13.34 -21.94
C PRO A 22 21.35 13.28 -20.42
N ARG A 23 20.09 13.36 -20.01
CA ARG A 23 19.62 13.19 -18.63
C ARG A 23 18.31 12.43 -18.67
N PHE A 24 18.00 11.71 -17.62
CA PHE A 24 16.69 11.07 -17.54
C PHE A 24 16.12 11.10 -16.12
N THR A 25 14.81 10.91 -16.06
CA THR A 25 14.05 10.64 -14.85
C THR A 25 13.24 9.38 -15.03
N SER A 26 12.98 8.67 -13.94
CA SER A 26 12.01 7.57 -13.91
C SER A 26 10.67 8.07 -13.34
N ASN A 27 9.56 7.42 -13.70
CA ASN A 27 8.25 7.67 -13.11
C ASN A 27 8.22 7.36 -11.60
N THR A 28 9.05 6.44 -11.15
CA THR A 28 9.31 6.14 -9.75
C THR A 28 10.73 5.64 -9.56
N GLU A 29 11.33 5.90 -8.41
CA GLU A 29 12.64 5.36 -8.02
C GLU A 29 12.50 4.04 -7.24
N THR A 30 11.35 3.87 -6.56
CA THR A 30 11.03 2.65 -5.82
C THR A 30 9.61 2.24 -6.11
N TYR A 31 9.41 0.99 -6.43
CA TYR A 31 8.09 0.38 -6.64
C TYR A 31 7.80 -0.65 -5.56
N ASP A 32 6.63 -0.54 -4.91
CA ASP A 32 6.17 -1.50 -3.93
C ASP A 32 5.09 -2.40 -4.55
N PHE A 33 5.37 -3.70 -4.61
CA PHE A 33 4.41 -4.70 -5.08
C PHE A 33 3.37 -5.06 -4.02
N GLY A 34 3.60 -4.68 -2.74
CA GLY A 34 2.80 -5.22 -1.64
C GLY A 34 3.01 -6.73 -1.49
N GLN A 35 1.91 -7.45 -1.24
CA GLN A 35 1.96 -8.92 -1.21
C GLN A 35 1.79 -9.50 -2.60
N ILE A 36 2.65 -10.44 -2.95
CA ILE A 36 2.59 -11.22 -4.19
C ILE A 36 2.59 -12.72 -3.85
N GLU A 37 1.93 -13.52 -4.68
CA GLU A 37 1.86 -14.97 -4.44
C GLU A 37 3.15 -15.68 -4.83
N TRP A 38 3.50 -16.68 -4.04
CA TRP A 38 4.65 -17.55 -4.29
C TRP A 38 4.56 -18.23 -5.66
N LYS A 39 5.69 -18.21 -6.38
CA LYS A 39 5.81 -18.73 -7.76
C LYS A 39 4.90 -18.05 -8.79
N HIS A 40 4.37 -16.87 -8.48
CA HIS A 40 3.69 -16.02 -9.46
C HIS A 40 4.59 -14.83 -9.80
N PRO A 41 5.36 -14.90 -10.90
CA PRO A 41 6.25 -13.81 -11.30
C PRO A 41 5.48 -12.51 -11.51
N VAL A 42 6.07 -11.41 -11.07
CA VAL A 42 5.51 -10.06 -11.24
C VAL A 42 6.47 -9.18 -12.02
N THR A 43 5.92 -8.22 -12.76
CA THR A 43 6.72 -7.29 -13.56
C THR A 43 6.41 -5.86 -13.18
N VAL A 44 7.45 -5.07 -12.89
CA VAL A 44 7.35 -3.61 -12.82
C VAL A 44 7.87 -2.98 -14.09
N GLN A 45 7.16 -1.97 -14.59
CA GLN A 45 7.59 -1.15 -15.71
C GLN A 45 8.01 0.23 -15.22
N TYR A 46 9.27 0.55 -15.42
CA TYR A 46 9.79 1.90 -15.20
C TYR A 46 9.76 2.67 -16.51
N SER A 47 9.09 3.82 -16.51
CA SER A 47 9.06 4.75 -17.65
C SER A 47 10.21 5.74 -17.54
N ILE A 48 11.19 5.62 -18.41
CA ILE A 48 12.39 6.45 -18.46
C ILE A 48 12.15 7.61 -19.43
N THR A 49 12.10 8.84 -18.92
CA THR A 49 11.92 10.03 -19.74
C THR A 49 13.27 10.72 -19.94
N ASN A 50 13.67 10.93 -21.19
CA ASN A 50 14.85 11.72 -21.50
C ASN A 50 14.56 13.21 -21.27
N THR A 51 15.09 13.76 -20.18
CA THR A 51 14.97 15.18 -19.80
C THR A 51 16.14 16.04 -20.27
N GLY A 52 17.13 15.43 -20.94
CA GLY A 52 18.26 16.12 -21.56
C GLY A 52 17.92 16.64 -22.96
N ASN A 53 18.93 17.24 -23.60
CA ASN A 53 18.82 17.79 -24.95
C ASN A 53 19.60 16.97 -26.01
N GLN A 54 20.10 15.80 -25.61
CA GLN A 54 20.75 14.83 -26.51
C GLN A 54 20.07 13.46 -26.39
N PRO A 55 20.18 12.60 -27.43
CA PRO A 55 19.64 11.24 -27.37
C PRO A 55 20.19 10.44 -26.19
N LEU A 56 19.30 9.86 -25.41
CA LEU A 56 19.61 8.98 -24.30
C LEU A 56 19.74 7.54 -24.81
N VAL A 57 20.83 6.87 -24.46
CA VAL A 57 21.05 5.45 -24.75
C VAL A 57 21.20 4.70 -23.44
N LEU A 58 20.31 3.73 -23.20
CA LEU A 58 20.44 2.79 -22.09
C LEU A 58 21.37 1.67 -22.59
N THR A 59 22.60 1.64 -22.08
CA THR A 59 23.64 0.71 -22.54
C THR A 59 23.48 -0.68 -21.96
N ASP A 60 23.13 -0.74 -20.67
CA ASP A 60 22.85 -1.98 -19.98
C ASP A 60 21.85 -1.79 -18.82
N VAL A 61 21.20 -2.90 -18.42
CA VAL A 61 20.28 -2.94 -17.27
C VAL A 61 20.50 -4.27 -16.52
N GLU A 62 21.06 -4.19 -15.33
CA GLU A 62 21.47 -5.34 -14.54
C GLU A 62 20.67 -5.44 -13.24
N PRO A 63 19.82 -6.45 -13.05
CA PRO A 63 19.25 -6.79 -11.75
C PRO A 63 20.33 -7.22 -10.76
N ASP A 64 20.13 -6.96 -9.46
CA ASP A 64 21.04 -7.32 -8.38
C ASP A 64 21.02 -8.82 -8.00
N CYS A 65 20.10 -9.60 -8.58
CA CYS A 65 19.99 -11.04 -8.36
C CYS A 65 19.57 -11.80 -9.62
N ALA A 66 19.89 -13.08 -9.66
CA ALA A 66 19.42 -14.01 -10.70
C ALA A 66 17.90 -14.27 -10.66
N CYS A 67 17.24 -13.86 -9.57
CA CYS A 67 15.78 -13.93 -9.35
C CYS A 67 15.01 -12.88 -10.15
N SER A 68 15.69 -12.04 -10.93
CA SER A 68 15.06 -11.00 -11.74
C SER A 68 15.65 -10.95 -13.14
N VAL A 69 14.79 -10.65 -14.11
CA VAL A 69 15.16 -10.47 -15.52
C VAL A 69 14.72 -9.08 -15.97
N ALA A 70 15.65 -8.34 -16.61
CA ALA A 70 15.36 -7.02 -17.14
C ALA A 70 15.27 -7.01 -18.68
N ARG A 71 14.32 -6.21 -19.20
CA ARG A 71 14.20 -5.85 -20.60
C ARG A 71 14.06 -4.35 -20.70
N TRP A 72 14.65 -3.73 -21.74
CA TRP A 72 14.61 -2.28 -21.86
C TRP A 72 14.66 -1.80 -23.32
N THR A 73 14.32 -0.54 -23.53
CA THR A 73 14.40 0.14 -24.82
C THR A 73 15.85 0.20 -25.27
N LYS A 74 16.17 -0.50 -26.38
CA LYS A 74 17.54 -0.59 -26.97
C LYS A 74 17.83 0.55 -27.93
N THR A 75 16.80 1.20 -28.49
CA THR A 75 16.96 2.33 -29.40
C THR A 75 17.22 3.63 -28.65
N PRO A 76 17.98 4.58 -29.23
CA PRO A 76 18.16 5.90 -28.63
C PRO A 76 16.82 6.59 -28.37
N ILE A 77 16.64 7.13 -27.16
CA ILE A 77 15.45 7.85 -26.72
C ILE A 77 15.69 9.33 -27.01
N ALA A 78 14.90 9.92 -27.91
CA ALA A 78 15.02 11.33 -28.27
C ALA A 78 14.73 12.27 -27.05
N PRO A 79 15.23 13.51 -27.07
CA PRO A 79 14.87 14.52 -26.07
C PRO A 79 13.35 14.65 -25.88
N GLY A 80 12.87 14.60 -24.65
CA GLY A 80 11.45 14.62 -24.29
C GLY A 80 10.70 13.30 -24.50
N ALA A 81 11.27 12.32 -25.19
CA ALA A 81 10.66 11.02 -25.42
C ALA A 81 10.83 10.08 -24.22
N LYS A 82 10.05 8.99 -24.23
CA LYS A 82 10.05 7.95 -23.20
C LYS A 82 10.57 6.63 -23.73
N GLY A 83 11.34 5.95 -22.90
CA GLY A 83 11.68 4.54 -23.02
C GLY A 83 11.12 3.76 -21.82
N VAL A 84 11.29 2.46 -21.85
CA VAL A 84 10.82 1.56 -20.79
C VAL A 84 11.95 0.65 -20.30
N VAL A 85 11.89 0.32 -19.02
CA VAL A 85 12.66 -0.77 -18.39
C VAL A 85 11.65 -1.64 -17.67
N ASP A 86 11.49 -2.88 -18.13
CA ASP A 86 10.63 -3.88 -17.51
C ASP A 86 11.53 -4.81 -16.69
N VAL A 87 11.18 -4.98 -15.41
CA VAL A 87 11.88 -5.89 -14.50
C VAL A 87 10.90 -6.92 -14.00
N THR A 88 11.15 -8.19 -14.31
CA THR A 88 10.36 -9.33 -13.84
C THR A 88 11.07 -10.02 -12.70
N PHE A 89 10.39 -10.17 -11.57
CA PHE A 89 10.83 -10.89 -10.39
C PHE A 89 10.13 -12.24 -10.31
N ASP A 90 10.84 -13.32 -10.02
CA ASP A 90 10.34 -14.71 -10.10
C ASP A 90 9.45 -15.14 -8.93
N ALA A 91 9.51 -14.45 -7.79
CA ALA A 91 8.76 -14.74 -6.57
C ALA A 91 8.97 -16.18 -6.01
N GLU A 92 10.14 -16.79 -6.22
CA GLU A 92 10.39 -18.16 -5.77
C GLU A 92 10.73 -18.31 -4.28
N ALA A 93 11.15 -17.23 -3.61
CA ALA A 93 11.48 -17.22 -2.19
C ALA A 93 10.41 -16.51 -1.36
N LEU A 94 9.85 -17.20 -0.35
CA LEU A 94 8.89 -16.61 0.59
C LEU A 94 9.53 -15.52 1.48
N GLY A 95 8.76 -14.53 1.86
CA GLY A 95 9.13 -13.44 2.76
C GLY A 95 9.38 -12.12 2.07
N HIS A 96 9.85 -11.14 2.85
CA HIS A 96 10.12 -9.80 2.34
C HIS A 96 11.32 -9.78 1.38
N PHE A 97 11.17 -8.99 0.33
CA PHE A 97 12.26 -8.72 -0.60
C PHE A 97 12.44 -7.21 -0.79
N ASN A 98 13.70 -6.81 -1.01
CA ASN A 98 14.08 -5.47 -1.43
C ASN A 98 15.21 -5.63 -2.44
N LYS A 99 14.92 -5.30 -3.69
CA LYS A 99 15.76 -5.53 -4.83
C LYS A 99 16.03 -4.23 -5.57
N SER A 100 17.12 -4.24 -6.35
CA SER A 100 17.48 -3.13 -7.20
C SER A 100 17.82 -3.58 -8.62
N VAL A 101 17.76 -2.64 -9.54
CA VAL A 101 18.23 -2.79 -10.89
C VAL A 101 19.14 -1.61 -11.24
N ALA A 102 20.35 -1.90 -11.69
CA ALA A 102 21.31 -0.93 -12.14
C ALA A 102 21.06 -0.58 -13.61
N ILE A 103 20.85 0.71 -13.90
CA ILE A 103 20.67 1.24 -15.26
C ILE A 103 21.93 1.98 -15.67
N TYR A 104 22.62 1.46 -16.67
CA TYR A 104 23.78 2.10 -17.29
C TYR A 104 23.35 2.87 -18.53
N SER A 105 23.87 4.09 -18.67
CA SER A 105 23.50 4.97 -19.81
C SER A 105 24.61 5.96 -20.15
N ASN A 106 24.44 6.65 -21.28
CA ASN A 106 25.29 7.81 -21.64
C ASN A 106 24.92 9.09 -20.91
N ALA A 107 23.97 9.07 -19.97
CA ALA A 107 23.58 10.23 -19.16
C ALA A 107 24.58 10.52 -18.02
N GLN A 108 24.37 11.64 -17.33
CA GLN A 108 25.05 11.95 -16.06
C GLN A 108 24.01 11.99 -14.94
N PRO A 109 24.12 11.14 -13.89
CA PRO A 109 25.16 10.11 -13.69
C PRO A 109 25.01 8.94 -14.68
N HIS A 110 26.13 8.25 -14.99
CA HIS A 110 26.14 7.11 -15.91
C HIS A 110 25.43 5.87 -15.37
N LEU A 111 25.28 5.78 -14.07
CA LEU A 111 24.68 4.67 -13.35
C LEU A 111 23.59 5.20 -12.41
N VAL A 112 22.40 4.64 -12.53
CA VAL A 112 21.24 4.94 -11.67
C VAL A 112 20.65 3.61 -11.20
N TYR A 113 20.27 3.54 -9.92
CA TYR A 113 19.58 2.39 -9.35
C TYR A 113 18.10 2.70 -9.20
N LEU A 114 17.24 1.83 -9.73
CA LEU A 114 15.82 1.77 -9.40
C LEU A 114 15.57 0.58 -8.48
N LYS A 115 14.57 0.68 -7.62
CA LYS A 115 14.31 -0.31 -6.56
C LYS A 115 12.89 -0.84 -6.66
N PHE A 116 12.71 -2.07 -6.20
CA PHE A 116 11.40 -2.64 -5.97
C PHE A 116 11.42 -3.55 -4.73
N ASN A 117 10.31 -3.58 -4.04
CA ASN A 117 10.15 -4.33 -2.80
C ASN A 117 8.75 -4.92 -2.70
N GLY A 118 8.55 -5.77 -1.71
CA GLY A 118 7.29 -6.42 -1.41
C GLY A 118 7.48 -7.60 -0.46
N GLU A 119 6.44 -8.42 -0.38
CA GLU A 119 6.43 -9.65 0.40
C GLU A 119 5.87 -10.79 -0.44
N VAL A 120 6.64 -11.88 -0.60
CA VAL A 120 6.15 -13.11 -1.21
C VAL A 120 5.43 -13.92 -0.16
N VAL A 121 4.14 -14.15 -0.34
CA VAL A 121 3.29 -14.95 0.54
C VAL A 121 2.84 -16.23 -0.15
N GLN A 122 2.55 -17.28 0.60
CA GLN A 122 2.12 -18.55 0.02
C GLN A 122 0.75 -18.41 -0.70
N GLU A 123 -0.13 -17.55 -0.16
CA GLU A 123 -1.46 -17.27 -0.66
C GLU A 123 -1.87 -15.85 -0.27
N ILE A 124 -2.41 -15.07 -1.20
CA ILE A 124 -3.01 -13.77 -0.89
C ILE A 124 -4.44 -14.02 -0.42
N LYS A 125 -4.69 -13.81 0.87
CA LYS A 125 -6.01 -13.98 1.46
C LYS A 125 -6.90 -12.76 1.19
N ASP A 126 -7.84 -12.90 0.27
CA ASP A 126 -8.88 -11.88 0.05
C ASP A 126 -10.10 -12.14 0.94
N PHE A 127 -10.29 -11.29 1.93
CA PHE A 127 -11.42 -11.36 2.85
C PHE A 127 -12.60 -10.47 2.45
N THR A 128 -12.53 -9.72 1.35
CA THR A 128 -13.56 -8.72 0.96
C THR A 128 -14.93 -9.34 0.74
N LYS A 129 -14.99 -10.57 0.22
CA LYS A 129 -16.25 -11.29 -0.03
C LYS A 129 -16.88 -11.86 1.23
N THR A 130 -16.07 -12.28 2.20
CA THR A 130 -16.56 -12.92 3.43
C THR A 130 -16.68 -11.95 4.60
N HIS A 131 -15.92 -10.87 4.61
CA HIS A 131 -15.90 -9.83 5.63
C HIS A 131 -15.87 -8.46 4.92
N PRO A 132 -17.02 -8.01 4.37
CA PRO A 132 -17.07 -6.84 3.49
C PRO A 132 -16.80 -5.52 4.20
N TYR A 133 -17.10 -5.42 5.49
CA TYR A 133 -16.96 -4.17 6.23
C TYR A 133 -15.54 -4.00 6.77
N LEU A 134 -14.99 -2.79 6.63
CA LEU A 134 -13.64 -2.44 7.07
C LEU A 134 -13.71 -1.37 8.16
N ILE A 135 -13.18 -1.68 9.33
CA ILE A 135 -13.07 -0.77 10.48
C ILE A 135 -11.57 -0.62 10.81
N GLY A 136 -10.96 0.47 10.34
CA GLY A 136 -9.50 0.64 10.41
C GLY A 136 -8.76 -0.44 9.62
N GLN A 137 -8.04 -1.31 10.30
CA GLN A 137 -7.35 -2.49 9.73
C GLN A 137 -8.02 -3.82 10.11
N ILE A 138 -9.27 -3.77 10.53
CA ILE A 138 -10.05 -4.95 10.91
C ILE A 138 -11.20 -5.10 9.92
N ARG A 139 -11.42 -6.32 9.42
CA ARG A 139 -12.60 -6.62 8.61
C ARG A 139 -13.60 -7.42 9.42
N ILE A 140 -14.88 -7.14 9.22
CA ILE A 140 -15.99 -7.86 9.85
C ILE A 140 -17.00 -8.33 8.79
N ASP A 141 -17.71 -9.39 9.09
CA ASP A 141 -18.70 -9.99 8.18
C ASP A 141 -20.05 -9.26 8.22
N LYS A 142 -20.36 -8.53 9.28
CA LYS A 142 -21.58 -7.73 9.45
C LYS A 142 -21.31 -6.49 10.30
N ASN A 143 -22.06 -5.44 10.07
CA ASN A 143 -21.99 -4.14 10.78
C ASN A 143 -23.28 -3.83 11.55
N SER A 144 -24.04 -4.84 11.93
CA SER A 144 -25.21 -4.73 12.81
C SER A 144 -25.37 -5.97 13.67
N LEU A 145 -26.01 -5.79 14.82
CA LEU A 145 -26.34 -6.85 15.80
C LEU A 145 -27.86 -6.98 15.88
N ASP A 146 -28.45 -7.71 14.94
CA ASP A 146 -29.89 -7.89 14.88
C ASP A 146 -30.29 -9.13 15.68
N PHE A 147 -30.97 -8.93 16.79
CA PHE A 147 -31.56 -9.98 17.61
C PHE A 147 -33.02 -10.18 17.25
N PRO A 148 -33.55 -11.42 17.28
CA PRO A 148 -34.98 -11.66 17.10
C PRO A 148 -35.78 -11.14 18.29
N ASP A 149 -37.10 -11.10 18.14
CA ASP A 149 -38.00 -10.90 19.28
C ASP A 149 -37.74 -11.93 20.37
N VAL A 150 -37.63 -11.48 21.60
CA VAL A 150 -37.26 -12.33 22.74
C VAL A 150 -38.33 -12.33 23.83
N GLN A 151 -38.51 -13.45 24.48
CA GLN A 151 -39.29 -13.58 25.72
C GLN A 151 -38.37 -13.53 26.95
N ALA A 152 -38.95 -13.21 28.09
CA ALA A 152 -38.19 -13.15 29.34
C ALA A 152 -37.51 -14.51 29.63
N GLY A 153 -36.22 -14.48 29.93
CA GLY A 153 -35.36 -15.66 30.20
C GLY A 153 -34.64 -16.21 28.96
N GLU A 154 -34.96 -15.74 27.75
CA GLU A 154 -34.24 -16.16 26.54
C GLU A 154 -32.89 -15.43 26.42
N LYS A 155 -31.90 -16.11 25.83
CA LYS A 155 -30.54 -15.62 25.62
C LYS A 155 -30.07 -15.86 24.17
N PRO A 156 -30.66 -15.18 23.18
CA PRO A 156 -30.24 -15.34 21.81
C PRO A 156 -28.80 -14.84 21.62
N VAL A 157 -28.15 -15.39 20.59
CA VAL A 157 -26.74 -15.16 20.29
C VAL A 157 -26.60 -14.68 18.87
N VAL A 158 -25.76 -13.65 18.67
CA VAL A 158 -25.31 -13.17 17.34
C VAL A 158 -23.80 -13.33 17.28
N HIS A 159 -23.31 -13.76 16.12
CA HIS A 159 -21.89 -13.91 15.86
C HIS A 159 -21.43 -12.86 14.86
N ILE A 160 -20.27 -12.23 15.14
CA ILE A 160 -19.56 -11.35 14.20
C ILE A 160 -18.26 -12.05 13.86
N GLY A 161 -18.08 -12.40 12.60
CA GLY A 161 -16.79 -12.83 12.07
C GLY A 161 -15.84 -11.63 11.98
N VAL A 162 -14.62 -11.79 12.45
CA VAL A 162 -13.61 -10.73 12.46
C VAL A 162 -12.29 -11.23 11.90
N VAL A 163 -11.57 -10.37 11.15
CA VAL A 163 -10.23 -10.65 10.61
C VAL A 163 -9.31 -9.48 10.91
N ASN A 164 -8.14 -9.79 11.46
CA ASN A 164 -7.08 -8.82 11.66
C ASN A 164 -6.22 -8.68 10.38
N LEU A 165 -6.22 -7.50 9.75
CA LEU A 165 -5.34 -7.18 8.62
C LEU A 165 -4.09 -6.39 9.04
N SER A 166 -4.02 -5.97 10.32
CA SER A 166 -2.88 -5.21 10.82
C SER A 166 -1.64 -6.10 11.01
N ASP A 167 -0.46 -5.48 11.01
CA ASP A 167 0.81 -6.17 11.30
C ASP A 167 1.03 -6.46 12.81
N ARG A 168 0.06 -6.12 13.65
CA ARG A 168 0.12 -6.31 15.10
C ARG A 168 -0.94 -7.29 15.57
N PRO A 169 -0.68 -8.05 16.65
CA PRO A 169 -1.71 -8.83 17.33
C PRO A 169 -2.89 -7.91 17.74
N TYR A 170 -4.10 -8.40 17.53
CA TYR A 170 -5.33 -7.66 17.78
C TYR A 170 -6.24 -8.42 18.72
N GLU A 171 -6.72 -7.73 19.77
CA GLU A 171 -7.73 -8.22 20.70
C GLU A 171 -9.06 -7.53 20.36
N PRO A 172 -10.06 -8.24 19.80
CA PRO A 172 -11.36 -7.65 19.51
C PRO A 172 -12.10 -7.26 20.80
N VAL A 173 -12.49 -5.99 20.89
CA VAL A 173 -13.23 -5.46 22.03
C VAL A 173 -14.41 -4.65 21.53
N LEU A 174 -15.62 -4.99 22.00
CA LEU A 174 -16.80 -4.16 21.80
C LEU A 174 -16.92 -3.15 22.95
N MET A 175 -17.04 -1.89 22.59
CA MET A 175 -17.16 -0.76 23.52
C MET A 175 -18.62 -0.31 23.62
N HIS A 176 -18.97 0.34 24.73
CA HIS A 176 -20.29 0.86 25.05
C HIS A 176 -21.39 -0.23 25.04
N LEU A 177 -21.01 -1.45 25.45
CA LEU A 177 -21.97 -2.55 25.57
C LEU A 177 -23.05 -2.22 26.61
N PRO A 178 -24.33 -2.27 26.21
CA PRO A 178 -25.43 -2.21 27.18
C PRO A 178 -25.36 -3.36 28.20
N PRO A 179 -25.90 -3.19 29.43
CA PRO A 179 -25.81 -4.20 30.47
C PRO A 179 -26.46 -5.54 30.13
N TYR A 180 -27.37 -5.54 29.16
CA TYR A 180 -28.07 -6.75 28.69
C TYR A 180 -27.30 -7.51 27.59
N LEU A 181 -26.13 -6.99 27.12
CA LEU A 181 -25.27 -7.68 26.17
C LEU A 181 -23.99 -8.19 26.85
N GLN A 182 -23.59 -9.40 26.50
CA GLN A 182 -22.34 -10.03 26.92
C GLN A 182 -21.56 -10.49 25.70
N THR A 183 -20.24 -10.44 25.77
CA THR A 183 -19.37 -10.84 24.65
C THR A 183 -18.35 -11.88 25.04
N GLU A 184 -18.09 -12.80 24.14
CA GLU A 184 -16.97 -13.74 24.17
C GLU A 184 -16.26 -13.71 22.84
N VAL A 185 -14.92 -13.72 22.82
CA VAL A 185 -14.11 -13.68 21.60
C VAL A 185 -13.25 -14.94 21.51
N LYS A 186 -13.28 -15.59 20.34
CA LYS A 186 -12.45 -16.80 20.09
C LYS A 186 -11.81 -16.73 18.69
N PRO A 187 -10.48 -16.85 18.59
CA PRO A 187 -9.50 -16.72 19.69
C PRO A 187 -9.51 -15.29 20.23
N ASN A 188 -9.06 -15.10 21.49
CA ASN A 188 -9.05 -13.79 22.14
C ASN A 188 -8.01 -12.82 21.56
N VAL A 189 -6.98 -13.33 20.87
CA VAL A 189 -5.96 -12.55 20.17
C VAL A 189 -5.84 -13.07 18.75
N LEU A 190 -5.90 -12.18 17.78
CA LEU A 190 -5.79 -12.49 16.34
C LEU A 190 -4.47 -12.00 15.80
N GLN A 191 -3.69 -12.89 15.17
CA GLN A 191 -2.52 -12.52 14.39
C GLN A 191 -2.94 -11.95 13.03
N LYS A 192 -2.00 -11.35 12.27
CA LYS A 192 -2.24 -10.86 10.91
C LYS A 192 -2.85 -11.95 10.02
N GLY A 193 -3.97 -11.64 9.36
CA GLY A 193 -4.70 -12.57 8.49
C GLY A 193 -5.47 -13.67 9.23
N GLU A 194 -5.49 -13.65 10.56
CA GLU A 194 -6.24 -14.63 11.37
C GLU A 194 -7.69 -14.19 11.53
N LYS A 195 -8.57 -15.21 11.51
CA LYS A 195 -10.01 -15.06 11.70
C LYS A 195 -10.37 -15.37 13.14
N GLY A 196 -11.35 -14.63 13.67
CA GLY A 196 -11.98 -14.90 14.95
C GLY A 196 -13.49 -14.70 14.88
N VAL A 197 -14.14 -15.00 15.98
CA VAL A 197 -15.58 -14.79 16.14
C VAL A 197 -15.82 -14.05 17.46
N ILE A 198 -16.54 -12.94 17.39
CA ILE A 198 -17.11 -12.26 18.53
C ILE A 198 -18.54 -12.82 18.69
N THR A 199 -18.78 -13.50 19.79
CA THR A 199 -20.09 -13.98 20.17
C THR A 199 -20.75 -12.94 21.08
N VAL A 200 -21.92 -12.43 20.67
CA VAL A 200 -22.69 -11.45 21.45
C VAL A 200 -23.97 -12.14 21.92
N THR A 201 -24.14 -12.24 23.22
CA THR A 201 -25.32 -12.84 23.87
C THR A 201 -26.19 -11.74 24.46
N LEU A 202 -27.47 -11.71 24.09
CA LEU A 202 -28.47 -10.86 24.72
C LEU A 202 -29.08 -11.61 25.92
N ASP A 203 -29.05 -11.00 27.10
CA ASP A 203 -29.73 -11.49 28.30
C ASP A 203 -31.07 -10.74 28.46
N SER A 204 -32.16 -11.38 28.05
CA SER A 204 -33.49 -10.74 28.08
C SER A 204 -33.99 -10.41 29.49
N GLU A 205 -33.47 -11.05 30.52
CA GLU A 205 -33.83 -10.73 31.93
C GLU A 205 -33.32 -9.34 32.36
N ARG A 206 -32.35 -8.79 31.59
CA ARG A 206 -31.78 -7.47 31.86
C ARG A 206 -32.35 -6.36 30.99
N LEU A 207 -33.30 -6.68 30.11
CA LEU A 207 -34.05 -5.67 29.38
C LEU A 207 -35.03 -4.98 30.31
N THR A 208 -35.10 -3.65 30.27
CA THR A 208 -35.96 -2.83 31.13
C THR A 208 -37.26 -2.42 30.44
N ASP A 209 -37.26 -2.41 29.11
CA ASP A 209 -38.35 -1.91 28.30
C ASP A 209 -38.90 -2.99 27.35
N PHE A 210 -40.18 -2.84 27.01
CA PHE A 210 -40.85 -3.67 26.01
C PHE A 210 -40.82 -2.96 24.64
N GLY A 211 -40.72 -3.73 23.56
CA GLY A 211 -40.72 -3.25 22.18
C GLY A 211 -39.32 -3.13 21.60
N LEU A 212 -39.16 -2.30 20.56
CA LEU A 212 -37.89 -2.15 19.86
C LEU A 212 -36.86 -1.41 20.75
N THR A 213 -35.77 -2.08 21.05
CA THR A 213 -34.62 -1.51 21.76
C THR A 213 -33.47 -1.36 20.79
N GLN A 214 -32.86 -0.17 20.70
CA GLN A 214 -31.70 0.13 19.86
C GLN A 214 -30.58 0.69 20.74
N ALA A 215 -29.35 0.31 20.43
CA ALA A 215 -28.16 0.84 21.08
C ALA A 215 -26.98 0.81 20.12
N SER A 216 -26.12 1.83 20.17
CA SER A 216 -24.88 1.86 19.41
C SER A 216 -23.78 1.11 20.16
N VAL A 217 -23.15 0.19 19.46
CA VAL A 217 -21.99 -0.59 19.92
C VAL A 217 -20.83 -0.31 18.98
N TYR A 218 -19.61 -0.28 19.51
CA TYR A 218 -18.44 0.11 18.75
C TYR A 218 -17.35 -0.94 18.82
N LEU A 219 -16.71 -1.25 17.72
CA LEU A 219 -15.56 -2.15 17.69
C LEU A 219 -14.27 -1.35 17.85
N ALA A 220 -13.49 -1.63 18.89
CA ALA A 220 -12.19 -0.99 19.07
C ALA A 220 -11.22 -1.44 17.97
N ARG A 221 -10.58 -0.50 17.28
CA ARG A 221 -9.58 -0.76 16.23
C ARG A 221 -8.21 -1.09 16.81
N PHE A 222 -7.95 -0.63 18.03
CA PHE A 222 -6.73 -0.86 18.81
C PHE A 222 -6.99 -0.58 20.30
N SER A 223 -6.07 -0.97 21.15
CA SER A 223 -6.18 -0.71 22.60
C SER A 223 -6.20 0.79 22.91
N GLY A 224 -7.23 1.25 23.61
CA GLY A 224 -7.43 2.67 23.93
C GLY A 224 -8.11 3.49 22.82
N ASP A 225 -8.73 2.83 21.86
CA ASP A 225 -9.52 3.49 20.82
C ASP A 225 -10.72 4.25 21.40
N LYS A 226 -11.22 5.23 20.62
CA LYS A 226 -12.39 6.04 20.98
C LYS A 226 -13.56 5.64 20.08
N VAL A 227 -14.76 5.84 20.61
CA VAL A 227 -16.01 5.67 19.84
C VAL A 227 -16.19 6.79 18.82
N GLY A 228 -16.71 6.45 17.66
CA GLY A 228 -16.97 7.34 16.54
C GLY A 228 -17.71 6.60 15.44
N ASP A 229 -18.27 7.33 14.48
CA ASP A 229 -19.05 6.76 13.37
C ASP A 229 -18.24 5.73 12.55
N GLU A 230 -16.90 5.87 12.54
CA GLU A 230 -15.99 5.00 11.81
C GLU A 230 -15.79 3.61 12.43
N ASN A 231 -16.27 3.37 13.66
CA ASN A 231 -16.15 2.08 14.34
C ASN A 231 -17.45 1.62 15.01
N GLU A 232 -18.58 2.25 14.65
CA GLU A 232 -19.93 1.81 15.02
C GLU A 232 -20.31 0.54 14.24
N ILE A 233 -21.02 -0.39 14.92
CA ILE A 233 -21.52 -1.65 14.35
C ILE A 233 -22.94 -1.96 14.78
#